data_c4076f60f5d5dce3ce11d0f6fcabc9ae
#
_entry.id   c4076f60f5d5dce3ce11d0f6fcabc9ae
#
_cell.length_a   1.000
_cell.length_b   1.000
_cell.length_c   1.000
_cell.angle_alpha   90.00
_cell.angle_beta   90.00
_cell.angle_gamma   90.00
#
_symmetry.space_group_name_H-M   'P 1'
#
loop_
_entity.id
_entity.type
_entity.pdbx_description
1 polymer ?
#
loop_
_entity_poly.entity_id
_entity_poly.type
_entity_poly.pdbx_seq_one_letter_code
_entity_poly.pdbx_strand_id
1 'polypeptide(L)'
;MKQLLEFLPLVIFVVVFKLSGTTLTIAEFDYTFDGIYTATLALIVATLLQVVLVKVIWGSVEKRLLAVAALVLVFGSATVLLRDPVFILWKPTVLNWTFAAVCAGWHLVRHRCLFEALLPSEIELPQSAWLKVTVVSTFQFLMVGALNLYVGFNYSMDTWVTYKLWSPLALTIPWMILLGIIMGPHIKNAQKVANDETTISP
;
A
#
# COMPACT_ATOMS: atom_id res chain seq x y z
N MET A 1 -11.10 24.96 16.29
CA MET A 1 -11.46 23.91 17.27
C MET A 1 -11.90 22.61 16.59
N LYS A 2 -12.67 22.65 15.48
CA LYS A 2 -13.12 21.44 14.75
C LYS A 2 -11.94 20.60 14.22
N GLN A 3 -10.90 21.23 13.67
CA GLN A 3 -9.70 20.57 13.17
C GLN A 3 -8.86 19.89 14.26
N LEU A 4 -8.80 20.46 15.47
CA LEU A 4 -8.08 19.83 16.59
C LEU A 4 -8.77 18.56 17.07
N LEU A 5 -10.11 18.50 17.01
CA LEU A 5 -10.87 17.30 17.31
C LEU A 5 -10.60 16.16 16.30
N GLU A 6 -10.25 16.49 15.05
CA GLU A 6 -9.94 15.47 14.03
C GLU A 6 -8.65 14.70 14.34
N PHE A 7 -7.69 15.30 15.02
CA PHE A 7 -6.44 14.66 15.42
C PHE A 7 -6.52 13.91 16.74
N LEU A 8 -7.59 14.12 17.53
CA LEU A 8 -7.73 13.53 18.87
C LEU A 8 -7.60 11.98 18.86
N PRO A 9 -8.27 11.23 17.97
CA PRO A 9 -8.11 9.77 17.93
C PRO A 9 -6.68 9.32 17.65
N LEU A 10 -5.96 10.04 16.78
CA LEU A 10 -4.57 9.74 16.46
C LEU A 10 -3.65 9.99 17.66
N VAL A 11 -3.88 11.07 18.40
CA VAL A 11 -3.12 11.38 19.63
C VAL A 11 -3.35 10.28 20.67
N ILE A 12 -4.62 9.87 20.86
CA ILE A 12 -4.98 8.77 21.78
C ILE A 12 -4.26 7.48 21.36
N PHE A 13 -4.27 7.15 20.08
CA PHE A 13 -3.55 5.98 19.55
C PHE A 13 -2.06 6.02 19.92
N VAL A 14 -1.38 7.15 19.67
CA VAL A 14 0.06 7.29 19.94
C VAL A 14 0.36 7.19 21.43
N VAL A 15 -0.47 7.82 22.28
CA VAL A 15 -0.31 7.76 23.74
C VAL A 15 -0.48 6.33 24.25
N VAL A 16 -1.55 5.65 23.84
CA VAL A 16 -1.81 4.26 24.24
C VAL A 16 -0.74 3.31 23.71
N PHE A 17 -0.25 3.54 22.48
CA PHE A 17 0.84 2.76 21.91
C PHE A 17 2.15 2.91 22.72
N LYS A 18 2.47 4.12 23.19
CA LYS A 18 3.64 4.36 24.04
C LYS A 18 3.53 3.72 25.42
N LEU A 19 2.32 3.43 25.91
CA LEU A 19 2.08 2.72 27.16
C LEU A 19 2.18 1.18 26.99
N SER A 20 2.56 0.70 25.81
CA SER A 20 2.76 -0.73 25.54
C SER A 20 3.71 -1.37 26.55
N GLY A 21 3.32 -2.54 27.08
CA GLY A 21 4.07 -3.27 28.08
C GLY A 21 3.86 -2.78 29.52
N THR A 22 3.12 -1.67 29.75
CA THR A 22 2.73 -1.28 31.11
C THR A 22 1.47 -2.02 31.53
N THR A 23 1.43 -2.44 32.79
CA THR A 23 0.24 -3.06 33.38
C THR A 23 -0.47 -2.02 34.24
N LEU A 24 -1.73 -1.77 33.95
CA LEU A 24 -2.61 -0.95 34.81
C LEU A 24 -3.45 -1.90 35.66
N THR A 25 -3.25 -1.81 36.97
CA THR A 25 -4.07 -2.49 37.96
C THR A 25 -5.20 -1.56 38.38
N ILE A 26 -6.42 -1.84 37.94
CA ILE A 26 -7.62 -1.09 38.34
C ILE A 26 -8.50 -2.04 39.18
N ALA A 27 -8.53 -1.80 40.49
CA ALA A 27 -9.20 -2.66 41.47
C ALA A 27 -8.60 -4.09 41.47
N GLU A 28 -9.32 -5.11 41.01
CA GLU A 28 -8.85 -6.50 40.92
C GLU A 28 -8.52 -6.94 39.49
N PHE A 29 -8.55 -5.99 38.51
CA PHE A 29 -8.29 -6.29 37.11
C PHE A 29 -6.92 -5.74 36.70
N ASP A 30 -6.02 -6.66 36.36
CA ASP A 30 -4.74 -6.34 35.74
C ASP A 30 -4.90 -6.33 34.22
N TYR A 31 -4.79 -5.13 33.61
CA TYR A 31 -4.82 -4.99 32.17
C TYR A 31 -3.42 -4.60 31.66
N THR A 32 -2.82 -5.50 30.88
CA THR A 32 -1.53 -5.24 30.23
C THR A 32 -1.78 -4.66 28.83
N PHE A 33 -1.19 -3.51 28.55
CA PHE A 33 -1.29 -2.88 27.22
C PHE A 33 -0.55 -3.72 26.17
N ASP A 34 -1.30 -4.38 25.30
CA ASP A 34 -0.80 -5.26 24.25
C ASP A 34 -0.48 -4.46 22.96
N GLY A 35 0.44 -3.52 23.09
CA GLY A 35 1.02 -2.78 22.00
C GLY A 35 0.00 -2.19 21.02
N ILE A 36 0.15 -2.58 19.75
CA ILE A 36 -0.64 -2.08 18.63
C ILE A 36 -2.13 -2.45 18.74
N TYR A 37 -2.47 -3.58 19.37
CA TYR A 37 -3.85 -4.05 19.48
C TYR A 37 -4.67 -3.17 20.42
N THR A 38 -4.12 -2.88 21.61
CA THR A 38 -4.77 -1.97 22.57
C THR A 38 -4.85 -0.55 22.01
N ALA A 39 -3.79 -0.07 21.36
CA ALA A 39 -3.78 1.24 20.73
C ALA A 39 -4.81 1.34 19.58
N THR A 40 -4.97 0.27 18.78
CA THR A 40 -5.98 0.23 17.71
C THR A 40 -7.40 0.19 18.27
N LEU A 41 -7.63 -0.55 19.35
CA LEU A 41 -8.92 -0.54 20.04
C LEU A 41 -9.27 0.85 20.56
N ALA A 42 -8.31 1.52 21.20
CA ALA A 42 -8.47 2.89 21.68
C ALA A 42 -8.75 3.87 20.51
N LEU A 43 -8.08 3.70 19.36
CA LEU A 43 -8.35 4.47 18.15
C LEU A 43 -9.78 4.29 17.64
N ILE A 44 -10.28 3.05 17.59
CA ILE A 44 -11.64 2.74 17.15
C ILE A 44 -12.65 3.45 18.09
N VAL A 45 -12.50 3.26 19.40
CA VAL A 45 -13.39 3.87 20.40
C VAL A 45 -13.36 5.38 20.31
N ALA A 46 -12.16 5.98 20.24
CA ALA A 46 -11.99 7.43 20.12
C ALA A 46 -12.62 7.99 18.83
N THR A 47 -12.49 7.27 17.72
CA THR A 47 -13.08 7.68 16.43
C THR A 47 -14.62 7.61 16.48
N LEU A 48 -15.20 6.58 17.08
CA LEU A 48 -16.64 6.48 17.26
C LEU A 48 -17.17 7.60 18.16
N LEU A 49 -16.50 7.85 19.29
CA LEU A 49 -16.84 8.95 20.18
C LEU A 49 -16.74 10.31 19.47
N GLN A 50 -15.72 10.52 18.66
CA GLN A 50 -15.54 11.73 17.85
C GLN A 50 -16.73 11.93 16.90
N VAL A 51 -17.15 10.89 16.15
CA VAL A 51 -18.29 10.98 15.23
C VAL A 51 -19.58 11.34 15.99
N VAL A 52 -19.81 10.71 17.15
CA VAL A 52 -20.98 11.01 18.00
C VAL A 52 -20.92 12.46 18.52
N LEU A 53 -19.77 12.89 19.05
CA LEU A 53 -19.59 14.26 19.56
C LEU A 53 -19.79 15.31 18.46
N VAL A 54 -19.22 15.09 17.27
CA VAL A 54 -19.40 16.00 16.13
C VAL A 54 -20.88 16.09 15.75
N LYS A 55 -21.61 14.97 15.74
CA LYS A 55 -23.03 14.94 15.43
C LYS A 55 -23.87 15.68 16.49
N VAL A 56 -23.54 15.51 17.77
CA VAL A 56 -24.28 16.15 18.88
C VAL A 56 -24.01 17.65 18.93
N ILE A 57 -22.75 18.08 18.75
CA ILE A 57 -22.37 19.50 18.91
C ILE A 57 -22.72 20.33 17.66
N TRP A 58 -22.50 19.76 16.44
CA TRP A 58 -22.67 20.51 15.18
C TRP A 58 -23.87 20.04 14.33
N GLY A 59 -24.63 19.04 14.76
CA GLY A 59 -25.84 18.57 14.07
C GLY A 59 -25.58 17.78 12.79
N SER A 60 -24.38 17.90 12.18
CA SER A 60 -24.04 17.23 10.92
C SER A 60 -22.62 16.70 10.95
N VAL A 61 -22.41 15.53 10.33
CA VAL A 61 -21.10 14.89 10.19
C VAL A 61 -20.66 14.99 8.73
N GLU A 62 -19.44 15.43 8.52
CA GLU A 62 -18.86 15.55 7.18
C GLU A 62 -18.62 14.15 6.56
N LYS A 63 -18.90 14.00 5.28
CA LYS A 63 -18.68 12.74 4.55
C LYS A 63 -17.25 12.22 4.68
N ARG A 64 -16.27 13.13 4.73
CA ARG A 64 -14.85 12.80 4.95
C ARG A 64 -14.64 12.11 6.30
N LEU A 65 -15.20 12.64 7.38
CA LEU A 65 -15.09 12.04 8.72
C LEU A 65 -15.74 10.65 8.77
N LEU A 66 -16.90 10.48 8.12
CA LEU A 66 -17.56 9.17 8.01
C LEU A 66 -16.72 8.18 7.23
N ALA A 67 -16.08 8.58 6.13
CA ALA A 67 -15.20 7.73 5.35
C ALA A 67 -13.98 7.29 6.17
N VAL A 68 -13.33 8.22 6.91
CA VAL A 68 -12.22 7.90 7.81
C VAL A 68 -12.67 6.96 8.92
N ALA A 69 -13.83 7.21 9.54
CA ALA A 69 -14.38 6.35 10.58
C ALA A 69 -14.68 4.94 10.05
N ALA A 70 -15.23 4.81 8.84
CA ALA A 70 -15.47 3.53 8.21
C ALA A 70 -14.15 2.77 7.95
N LEU A 71 -13.11 3.44 7.45
CA LEU A 71 -11.79 2.85 7.27
C LEU A 71 -11.18 2.39 8.59
N VAL A 72 -11.24 3.24 9.63
CA VAL A 72 -10.74 2.88 10.97
C VAL A 72 -11.50 1.69 11.55
N LEU A 73 -12.82 1.63 11.38
CA LEU A 73 -13.62 0.49 11.81
C LEU A 73 -13.24 -0.79 11.06
N VAL A 74 -13.18 -0.77 9.73
CA VAL A 74 -12.88 -1.97 8.93
C VAL A 74 -11.47 -2.47 9.21
N PHE A 75 -10.45 -1.60 9.05
CA PHE A 75 -9.06 -2.02 9.22
C PHE A 75 -8.65 -2.20 10.69
N GLY A 76 -9.21 -1.38 11.57
CA GLY A 76 -8.96 -1.48 13.01
C GLY A 76 -9.57 -2.75 13.61
N SER A 77 -10.83 -3.06 13.29
CA SER A 77 -11.45 -4.30 13.75
C SER A 77 -10.75 -5.52 13.16
N ALA A 78 -10.36 -5.48 11.88
CA ALA A 78 -9.53 -6.54 11.30
C ALA A 78 -8.20 -6.71 12.07
N THR A 79 -7.55 -5.62 12.49
CA THR A 79 -6.31 -5.69 13.28
C THR A 79 -6.54 -6.29 14.66
N VAL A 80 -7.65 -5.95 15.32
CA VAL A 80 -7.97 -6.44 16.68
C VAL A 80 -8.48 -7.88 16.67
N LEU A 81 -9.32 -8.24 15.71
CA LEU A 81 -9.93 -9.57 15.60
C LEU A 81 -8.93 -10.62 15.08
N LEU A 82 -8.10 -10.22 14.12
CA LEU A 82 -7.09 -11.08 13.52
C LEU A 82 -5.76 -10.95 14.28
N ARG A 83 -5.74 -11.08 15.58
CA ARG A 83 -4.53 -11.04 16.46
C ARG A 83 -3.39 -11.97 16.02
N ASP A 84 -3.42 -12.39 14.77
CA ASP A 84 -2.49 -13.34 14.19
C ASP A 84 -1.35 -12.59 13.46
N PRO A 85 -0.09 -12.82 13.83
CA PRO A 85 1.07 -12.34 13.08
C PRO A 85 1.00 -12.68 11.59
N VAL A 86 0.32 -13.77 11.22
CA VAL A 86 0.08 -14.21 9.85
C VAL A 86 -0.64 -13.14 9.02
N PHE A 87 -1.58 -12.39 9.60
CA PHE A 87 -2.25 -11.31 8.88
C PHE A 87 -1.29 -10.18 8.46
N ILE A 88 -0.29 -9.88 9.29
CA ILE A 88 0.75 -8.88 8.96
C ILE A 88 1.58 -9.35 7.77
N LEU A 89 1.84 -10.66 7.67
CA LEU A 89 2.58 -11.28 6.57
C LEU A 89 1.80 -11.20 5.24
N TRP A 90 0.48 -11.33 5.31
CA TRP A 90 -0.38 -11.33 4.11
C TRP A 90 -0.56 -9.95 3.47
N LYS A 91 -0.51 -8.86 4.23
CA LYS A 91 -0.75 -7.49 3.70
C LYS A 91 0.07 -7.13 2.46
N PRO A 92 1.42 -7.29 2.45
CA PRO A 92 2.22 -6.97 1.27
C PRO A 92 1.92 -7.89 0.10
N THR A 93 1.60 -9.15 0.36
CA THR A 93 1.28 -10.15 -0.68
C THR A 93 -0.03 -9.81 -1.37
N VAL A 94 -1.10 -9.55 -0.61
CA VAL A 94 -2.40 -9.17 -1.17
C VAL A 94 -2.27 -7.91 -2.03
N LEU A 95 -1.50 -6.91 -1.58
CA LEU A 95 -1.26 -5.69 -2.34
C LEU A 95 -0.54 -6.00 -3.67
N ASN A 96 0.55 -6.75 -3.63
CA ASN A 96 1.31 -7.11 -4.83
C ASN A 96 0.49 -7.97 -5.80
N TRP A 97 -0.24 -8.97 -5.30
CA TRP A 97 -1.09 -9.81 -6.13
C TRP A 97 -2.28 -9.04 -6.71
N THR A 98 -2.79 -8.02 -6.01
CA THR A 98 -3.78 -7.10 -6.56
C THR A 98 -3.19 -6.32 -7.73
N PHE A 99 -1.97 -5.78 -7.61
CA PHE A 99 -1.30 -5.13 -8.73
C PHE A 99 -1.06 -6.08 -9.90
N ALA A 100 -0.65 -7.31 -9.64
CA ALA A 100 -0.51 -8.33 -10.69
C ALA A 100 -1.84 -8.59 -11.41
N ALA A 101 -2.93 -8.76 -10.65
CA ALA A 101 -4.27 -8.97 -11.19
C ALA A 101 -4.77 -7.77 -11.99
N VAL A 102 -4.51 -6.55 -11.52
CA VAL A 102 -4.87 -5.32 -12.25
C VAL A 102 -4.07 -5.21 -13.56
N CYS A 103 -2.76 -5.47 -13.54
CA CYS A 103 -1.93 -5.44 -14.76
C CYS A 103 -2.40 -6.47 -15.80
N ALA A 104 -2.61 -7.70 -15.37
CA ALA A 104 -3.08 -8.78 -16.25
C ALA A 104 -4.51 -8.52 -16.73
N GLY A 105 -5.41 -8.17 -15.81
CA GLY A 105 -6.82 -7.91 -16.12
C GLY A 105 -7.02 -6.72 -17.06
N TRP A 106 -6.25 -5.65 -16.87
CA TRP A 106 -6.28 -4.50 -17.78
C TRP A 106 -5.89 -4.91 -19.20
N HIS A 107 -4.83 -5.71 -19.32
CA HIS A 107 -4.40 -6.21 -20.62
C HIS A 107 -5.45 -7.12 -21.27
N LEU A 108 -6.09 -8.00 -20.51
CA LEU A 108 -7.13 -8.91 -21.01
C LEU A 108 -8.38 -8.17 -21.50
N VAL A 109 -8.78 -7.09 -20.80
CA VAL A 109 -10.00 -6.35 -21.12
C VAL A 109 -9.78 -5.28 -22.19
N ARG A 110 -8.64 -4.58 -22.12
CA ARG A 110 -8.36 -3.43 -22.98
C ARG A 110 -7.39 -3.73 -24.12
N HIS A 111 -6.74 -4.89 -24.13
CA HIS A 111 -5.65 -5.27 -25.02
C HIS A 111 -4.49 -4.26 -25.06
N ARG A 112 -4.34 -3.50 -23.97
CA ARG A 112 -3.30 -2.47 -23.76
C ARG A 112 -2.58 -2.68 -22.45
N CYS A 113 -1.36 -2.17 -22.35
CA CYS A 113 -0.61 -2.19 -21.10
C CYS A 113 -1.17 -1.15 -20.11
N LEU A 114 -1.25 -1.48 -18.82
CA LEU A 114 -1.63 -0.52 -17.79
C LEU A 114 -0.65 0.66 -17.74
N PHE A 115 0.64 0.39 -17.90
CA PHE A 115 1.69 1.43 -17.89
C PHE A 115 1.62 2.36 -19.11
N GLU A 116 1.10 1.91 -20.24
CA GLU A 116 0.80 2.77 -21.40
C GLU A 116 -0.19 3.88 -21.04
N ALA A 117 -1.18 3.58 -20.21
CA ALA A 117 -2.16 4.56 -19.75
C ALA A 117 -1.63 5.52 -18.67
N LEU A 118 -0.54 5.17 -18.01
CA LEU A 118 0.08 5.94 -16.92
C LEU A 118 1.29 6.77 -17.37
N LEU A 119 1.89 6.40 -18.51
CA LEU A 119 3.03 7.12 -19.07
C LEU A 119 2.58 8.24 -20.01
N PRO A 120 3.42 9.28 -20.20
CA PRO A 120 3.13 10.34 -21.16
C PRO A 120 2.88 9.79 -22.56
N SER A 121 1.93 10.37 -23.28
CA SER A 121 1.52 9.96 -24.64
C SER A 121 2.63 10.05 -25.70
N GLU A 122 3.72 10.71 -25.36
CA GLU A 122 4.90 10.85 -26.21
C GLU A 122 5.75 9.57 -26.33
N ILE A 123 5.47 8.57 -25.50
CA ILE A 123 6.20 7.29 -25.53
C ILE A 123 5.42 6.30 -26.39
N GLU A 124 5.71 6.31 -27.69
CA GLU A 124 5.15 5.34 -28.63
C GLU A 124 5.99 4.07 -28.69
N LEU A 125 5.45 2.99 -28.14
CA LEU A 125 6.06 1.67 -28.17
C LEU A 125 5.19 0.71 -28.99
N PRO A 126 5.79 -0.23 -29.74
CA PRO A 126 5.03 -1.25 -30.43
C PRO A 126 4.28 -2.14 -29.43
N GLN A 127 3.13 -2.67 -29.84
CA GLN A 127 2.26 -3.46 -28.95
C GLN A 127 2.96 -4.70 -28.39
N SER A 128 3.93 -5.27 -29.13
CA SER A 128 4.78 -6.37 -28.65
C SER A 128 5.69 -5.99 -27.48
N ALA A 129 6.16 -4.74 -27.42
CA ALA A 129 6.95 -4.25 -26.30
C ALA A 129 6.04 -4.02 -25.07
N TRP A 130 4.86 -3.43 -25.26
CA TRP A 130 3.88 -3.27 -24.21
C TRP A 130 3.41 -4.61 -23.61
N LEU A 131 3.24 -5.64 -24.43
CA LEU A 131 2.94 -6.98 -23.95
C LEU A 131 4.07 -7.53 -23.05
N LYS A 132 5.33 -7.36 -23.45
CA LYS A 132 6.48 -7.78 -22.64
C LYS A 132 6.53 -7.02 -21.30
N VAL A 133 6.28 -5.70 -21.31
CA VAL A 133 6.18 -4.88 -20.09
C VAL A 133 5.09 -5.42 -19.17
N THR A 134 3.90 -5.73 -19.71
CA THR A 134 2.78 -6.28 -18.93
C THR A 134 3.16 -7.63 -18.30
N VAL A 135 3.72 -8.56 -19.07
CA VAL A 135 4.08 -9.90 -18.59
C VAL A 135 5.16 -9.82 -17.52
N VAL A 136 6.22 -9.05 -17.76
CA VAL A 136 7.34 -8.86 -16.81
C VAL A 136 6.84 -8.23 -15.51
N SER A 137 6.00 -7.21 -15.59
CA SER A 137 5.47 -6.53 -14.40
C SER A 137 4.50 -7.41 -13.61
N THR A 138 3.61 -8.14 -14.30
CA THR A 138 2.73 -9.11 -13.66
C THR A 138 3.52 -10.18 -12.92
N PHE A 139 4.54 -10.75 -13.57
CA PHE A 139 5.42 -11.74 -12.94
C PHE A 139 6.18 -11.16 -11.74
N GLN A 140 6.71 -9.94 -11.86
CA GLN A 140 7.39 -9.25 -10.77
C GLN A 140 6.48 -9.13 -9.53
N PHE A 141 5.25 -8.65 -9.68
CA PHE A 141 4.33 -8.50 -8.55
C PHE A 141 3.93 -9.86 -7.95
N LEU A 142 3.72 -10.88 -8.77
CA LEU A 142 3.45 -12.24 -8.28
C LEU A 142 4.63 -12.79 -7.48
N MET A 143 5.85 -12.63 -8.00
CA MET A 143 7.08 -13.08 -7.37
C MET A 143 7.33 -12.36 -6.04
N VAL A 144 7.19 -11.03 -5.99
CA VAL A 144 7.36 -10.25 -4.76
C VAL A 144 6.38 -10.71 -3.68
N GLY A 145 5.12 -10.91 -4.02
CA GLY A 145 4.11 -11.42 -3.10
C GLY A 145 4.42 -12.85 -2.60
N ALA A 146 4.82 -13.74 -3.50
CA ALA A 146 5.18 -15.12 -3.16
C ALA A 146 6.43 -15.18 -2.26
N LEU A 147 7.48 -14.42 -2.57
CA LEU A 147 8.69 -14.34 -1.76
C LEU A 147 8.40 -13.76 -0.37
N ASN A 148 7.53 -12.76 -0.27
CA ASN A 148 7.11 -12.22 1.03
C ASN A 148 6.48 -13.28 1.93
N LEU A 149 5.59 -14.12 1.40
CA LEU A 149 5.00 -15.23 2.16
C LEU A 149 6.03 -16.31 2.47
N TYR A 150 6.86 -16.66 1.49
CA TYR A 150 7.90 -17.66 1.69
C TYR A 150 8.82 -17.28 2.85
N VAL A 151 9.33 -16.05 2.87
CA VAL A 151 10.18 -15.56 3.97
C VAL A 151 9.37 -15.47 5.27
N GLY A 152 8.14 -14.95 5.22
CA GLY A 152 7.32 -14.78 6.42
C GLY A 152 6.91 -16.08 7.11
N PHE A 153 6.73 -17.17 6.35
CA PHE A 153 6.33 -18.46 6.93
C PHE A 153 7.51 -19.39 7.26
N ASN A 154 8.66 -19.22 6.63
CA ASN A 154 9.79 -20.12 6.82
C ASN A 154 10.92 -19.55 7.68
N TYR A 155 10.90 -18.28 8.01
CA TYR A 155 11.96 -17.61 8.78
C TYR A 155 11.39 -16.85 9.99
N SER A 156 12.26 -16.40 10.88
CA SER A 156 11.88 -15.59 12.05
C SER A 156 11.31 -14.24 11.64
N MET A 157 10.50 -13.64 12.52
CA MET A 157 9.93 -12.29 12.31
C MET A 157 11.03 -11.24 12.07
N ASP A 158 12.17 -11.33 12.78
CA ASP A 158 13.31 -10.42 12.60
C ASP A 158 13.93 -10.54 11.20
N THR A 159 14.05 -11.77 10.70
CA THR A 159 14.53 -12.02 9.33
C THR A 159 13.55 -11.46 8.30
N TRP A 160 12.25 -11.63 8.50
CA TRP A 160 11.24 -11.09 7.62
C TRP A 160 11.22 -9.55 7.63
N VAL A 161 11.38 -8.90 8.79
CA VAL A 161 11.52 -7.43 8.87
C VAL A 161 12.75 -6.96 8.11
N THR A 162 13.89 -7.63 8.29
CA THR A 162 15.13 -7.32 7.56
C THR A 162 14.94 -7.51 6.05
N TYR A 163 14.31 -8.61 5.62
CA TYR A 163 13.94 -8.84 4.23
C TYR A 163 13.11 -7.68 3.66
N LYS A 164 12.12 -7.16 4.40
CA LYS A 164 11.28 -6.03 3.95
C LYS A 164 12.06 -4.73 3.73
N LEU A 165 13.16 -4.52 4.44
CA LEU A 165 14.00 -3.35 4.23
C LEU A 165 14.78 -3.43 2.90
N TRP A 166 15.26 -4.62 2.55
CA TRP A 166 16.13 -4.81 1.38
C TRP A 166 15.39 -5.27 0.12
N SER A 167 14.31 -6.03 0.27
CA SER A 167 13.58 -6.61 -0.87
C SER A 167 13.03 -5.59 -1.86
N PRO A 168 12.55 -4.38 -1.48
CA PRO A 168 12.11 -3.40 -2.46
C PRO A 168 13.24 -2.98 -3.40
N LEU A 169 14.44 -2.75 -2.86
CA LEU A 169 15.60 -2.39 -3.68
C LEU A 169 16.08 -3.59 -4.51
N ALA A 170 16.28 -4.74 -3.88
CA ALA A 170 16.80 -5.94 -4.53
C ALA A 170 15.91 -6.48 -5.67
N LEU A 171 14.60 -6.31 -5.56
CA LEU A 171 13.64 -6.82 -6.54
C LEU A 171 13.21 -5.75 -7.56
N THR A 172 13.13 -4.48 -7.14
CA THR A 172 12.69 -3.40 -8.04
C THR A 172 13.80 -2.96 -9.00
N ILE A 173 15.06 -2.93 -8.56
CA ILE A 173 16.16 -2.50 -9.43
C ILE A 173 16.32 -3.43 -10.64
N PRO A 174 16.40 -4.77 -10.51
CA PRO A 174 16.47 -5.67 -11.67
C PRO A 174 15.23 -5.54 -12.58
N TRP A 175 14.06 -5.36 -11.99
CA TRP A 175 12.81 -5.14 -12.75
C TRP A 175 12.89 -3.87 -13.58
N MET A 176 13.33 -2.73 -12.99
CA MET A 176 13.51 -1.47 -13.72
C MET A 176 14.52 -1.57 -14.83
N ILE A 177 15.64 -2.27 -14.60
CA ILE A 177 16.67 -2.54 -15.64
C ILE A 177 16.04 -3.33 -16.79
N LEU A 178 15.27 -4.37 -16.49
CA LEU A 178 14.62 -5.19 -17.51
C LEU A 178 13.60 -4.39 -18.34
N LEU A 179 12.81 -3.52 -17.67
CA LEU A 179 11.92 -2.59 -18.38
C LEU A 179 12.72 -1.63 -19.27
N GLY A 180 13.84 -1.09 -18.77
CA GLY A 180 14.73 -0.23 -19.55
C GLY A 180 15.31 -0.92 -20.78
N ILE A 181 15.66 -2.20 -20.69
CA ILE A 181 16.11 -3.01 -21.83
C ILE A 181 15.00 -3.21 -22.85
N ILE A 182 13.76 -3.44 -22.40
CA ILE A 182 12.62 -3.64 -23.30
C ILE A 182 12.21 -2.32 -23.99
N MET A 183 12.18 -1.21 -23.28
CA MET A 183 11.68 0.08 -23.76
C MET A 183 12.76 0.92 -24.45
N GLY A 184 14.01 0.82 -23.99
CA GLY A 184 15.12 1.68 -24.40
C GLY A 184 15.40 1.75 -25.90
N PRO A 185 15.41 0.64 -26.66
CA PRO A 185 15.63 0.66 -28.11
C PRO A 185 14.56 1.46 -28.86
N HIS A 186 13.32 1.40 -28.40
CA HIS A 186 12.19 2.06 -29.05
C HIS A 186 12.17 3.57 -28.75
N ILE A 187 12.52 3.97 -27.53
CA ILE A 187 12.61 5.39 -27.13
C ILE A 187 13.74 6.09 -27.90
N LYS A 188 14.90 5.44 -28.03
CA LYS A 188 16.04 5.96 -28.81
C LYS A 188 15.71 6.15 -30.30
N ASN A 189 14.96 5.24 -30.88
CA ASN A 189 14.55 5.35 -32.28
C ASN A 189 13.55 6.50 -32.48
N ALA A 190 12.59 6.69 -31.58
CA ALA A 190 11.66 7.80 -31.64
C ALA A 190 12.37 9.16 -31.52
N GLN A 191 13.34 9.30 -30.61
CA GLN A 191 14.15 10.51 -30.48
C GLN A 191 15.01 10.80 -31.72
N LYS A 192 15.54 9.75 -32.36
CA LYS A 192 16.35 9.91 -33.57
C LYS A 192 15.50 10.45 -34.73
N VAL A 193 14.30 9.89 -34.93
CA VAL A 193 13.37 10.34 -35.97
C VAL A 193 12.94 11.80 -35.74
N ALA A 194 12.61 12.18 -34.49
CA ALA A 194 12.25 13.56 -34.15
C ALA A 194 13.41 14.56 -34.40
N ASN A 195 14.64 14.16 -34.11
CA ASN A 195 15.81 15.02 -34.37
C ASN A 195 16.13 15.15 -35.87
N ASP A 196 15.92 14.07 -36.65
CA ASP A 196 16.14 14.10 -38.09
C ASP A 196 15.08 15.00 -38.79
N GLU A 197 13.82 14.98 -38.32
CA GLU A 197 12.75 15.85 -38.82
C GLU A 197 13.00 17.35 -38.52
N THR A 198 13.55 17.66 -37.34
CA THR A 198 13.89 19.05 -36.95
C THR A 198 15.11 19.60 -37.73
N THR A 199 15.97 18.74 -38.25
CA THR A 199 17.17 19.13 -39.04
C THR A 199 16.87 19.34 -40.52
N ILE A 200 15.73 18.84 -41.01
CA ILE A 200 15.33 18.90 -42.45
C ILE A 200 14.35 20.06 -42.71
N SER A 201 13.83 20.71 -41.67
CA SER A 201 12.95 21.86 -41.78
C SER A 201 13.81 23.14 -41.95
N PRO A 202 13.84 23.78 -43.14
CA PRO A 202 14.63 25.00 -43.38
C PRO A 202 14.01 26.22 -42.68
#